data_f4793852ce2c0427251b3d6323b59bcb
#
_entry.id   f4793852ce2c0427251b3d6323b59bcb
#
_cell.length_a   1.000
_cell.length_b   1.000
_cell.length_c   1.000
_cell.angle_alpha   90.00
_cell.angle_beta   90.00
_cell.angle_gamma   90.00
#
_symmetry.space_group_name_H-M   'P 1'
#
loop_
_entity.id
_entity.type
_entity.pdbx_description
1 polymer ?
#
loop_
_entity_poly.entity_id
_entity_poly.type
_entity_poly.pdbx_seq_one_letter_code
_entity_poly.pdbx_strand_id
1 'polypeptide(L)'
;MEVLIYDIETMQELFLIGIYNPETKKYQEFEVSKDKNQLDAFIRFTEIYRDVYWVGYNNLRFDSQVVEWIIRNHEQWHELSSLELCAKIAQKAGDVIHDANYDVFPEYREEWLTLKQIDIFKINHYDNKNRMVSLKRLEFEMDLEDIEEMPIHHSKTNMTSEEIQLTKDYCRNDVMATFEFYKITTGDTNHPLYKGNNQIALRQDIFEEFAIPCLNYSDSKIGDEMIKKFYCQEKGILPTDIIKKGTFRKEVPVKDCIAHYVTFQTPELQEFYTRVRKLKLGLQDDFKEEIHFYDNVYSFMKGGLHTENKPKVFEADEDHLIIDWDVSSYYPAIIINN
;
A
#
# COMPACT_ATOMS: atom_id res chain seq x y z
N MET A 1 -13.03 2.36 -17.60
CA MET A 1 -13.36 1.51 -16.40
C MET A 1 -14.24 2.34 -15.50
N GLU A 2 -15.44 1.88 -15.18
CA GLU A 2 -16.32 2.54 -14.20
C GLU A 2 -15.85 2.23 -12.79
N VAL A 3 -15.80 3.26 -11.93
CA VAL A 3 -15.32 3.11 -10.54
C VAL A 3 -16.24 3.82 -9.56
N LEU A 4 -16.28 3.32 -8.34
CA LEU A 4 -16.84 3.97 -7.16
C LEU A 4 -15.73 4.11 -6.12
N ILE A 5 -15.56 5.29 -5.55
CA ILE A 5 -14.62 5.53 -4.44
C ILE A 5 -15.38 5.37 -3.14
N TYR A 6 -14.85 4.61 -2.19
CA TYR A 6 -15.58 4.32 -0.95
C TYR A 6 -14.66 4.22 0.27
N ASP A 7 -15.27 4.43 1.41
CA ASP A 7 -14.68 4.25 2.73
C ASP A 7 -15.76 3.87 3.74
N ILE A 8 -15.41 3.19 4.85
CA ILE A 8 -16.36 2.79 5.89
C ILE A 8 -15.93 3.24 7.27
N GLU A 9 -16.95 3.56 8.11
CA GLU A 9 -16.77 3.81 9.52
C GLU A 9 -17.53 2.79 10.36
N THR A 10 -16.84 2.18 11.31
CA THR A 10 -17.38 1.11 12.14
C THR A 10 -17.22 1.44 13.62
N MET A 11 -18.32 1.81 14.24
CA MET A 11 -18.41 2.14 15.67
C MET A 11 -19.44 1.25 16.37
N GLN A 12 -19.43 1.24 17.71
CA GLN A 12 -20.37 0.42 18.49
C GLN A 12 -21.86 0.71 18.18
N GLU A 13 -22.18 1.94 17.81
CA GLU A 13 -23.55 2.41 17.56
C GLU A 13 -23.76 3.04 16.19
N LEU A 14 -22.75 2.94 15.31
CA LEU A 14 -22.81 3.47 13.96
C LEU A 14 -22.04 2.57 12.99
N PHE A 15 -22.70 2.19 11.92
CA PHE A 15 -22.04 1.76 10.68
C PHE A 15 -22.36 2.77 9.59
N LEU A 16 -21.34 3.23 8.92
CA LEU A 16 -21.45 4.18 7.83
C LEU A 16 -20.59 3.70 6.65
N ILE A 17 -21.10 3.84 5.46
CA ILE A 17 -20.33 3.73 4.24
C ILE A 17 -20.57 4.95 3.37
N GLY A 18 -19.49 5.66 3.03
CA GLY A 18 -19.47 6.75 2.08
C GLY A 18 -19.06 6.26 0.70
N ILE A 19 -19.74 6.71 -0.35
CA ILE A 19 -19.49 6.30 -1.73
C ILE A 19 -19.56 7.52 -2.65
N TYR A 20 -18.50 7.74 -3.42
CA TYR A 20 -18.45 8.79 -4.44
C TYR A 20 -18.35 8.18 -5.85
N ASN A 21 -19.21 8.61 -6.73
CA ASN A 21 -19.15 8.24 -8.15
C ASN A 21 -18.53 9.39 -8.97
N PRO A 22 -17.30 9.23 -9.49
CA PRO A 22 -16.59 10.26 -10.23
C PRO A 22 -17.28 10.69 -11.52
N GLU A 23 -17.99 9.78 -12.21
CA GLU A 23 -18.68 10.10 -13.47
C GLU A 23 -19.87 11.01 -13.25
N THR A 24 -20.69 10.68 -12.25
CA THR A 24 -21.90 11.47 -11.94
C THR A 24 -21.62 12.62 -10.97
N LYS A 25 -20.43 12.64 -10.35
CA LYS A 25 -20.01 13.58 -9.29
C LYS A 25 -20.96 13.58 -8.09
N LYS A 26 -21.56 12.43 -7.79
CA LYS A 26 -22.50 12.28 -6.67
C LYS A 26 -21.83 11.53 -5.54
N TYR A 27 -21.96 12.08 -4.34
CA TYR A 27 -21.70 11.39 -3.09
C TYR A 27 -22.99 10.81 -2.54
N GLN A 28 -22.93 9.59 -2.06
CA GLN A 28 -24.02 8.89 -1.40
C GLN A 28 -23.49 8.19 -0.17
N GLU A 29 -24.30 8.10 0.86
CA GLU A 29 -23.96 7.38 2.09
C GLU A 29 -25.09 6.45 2.52
N PHE A 30 -24.72 5.37 3.21
CA PHE A 30 -25.65 4.48 3.86
C PHE A 30 -25.29 4.37 5.35
N GLU A 31 -26.27 4.55 6.19
CA GLU A 31 -26.14 4.63 7.64
C GLU A 31 -26.97 3.56 8.32
N VAL A 32 -26.36 2.89 9.29
CA VAL A 32 -27.07 2.11 10.31
C VAL A 32 -26.71 2.73 11.65
N SER A 33 -27.73 3.24 12.36
CA SER A 33 -27.60 3.90 13.67
C SER A 33 -28.89 3.70 14.47
N LYS A 34 -28.96 4.24 15.67
CA LYS A 34 -30.19 4.25 16.46
C LYS A 34 -31.39 4.88 15.73
N ASP A 35 -31.13 5.89 14.90
CA ASP A 35 -32.14 6.70 14.23
C ASP A 35 -32.44 6.23 12.79
N LYS A 36 -31.57 5.39 12.22
CA LYS A 36 -31.63 5.04 10.80
C LYS A 36 -31.13 3.61 10.56
N ASN A 37 -31.77 2.91 9.64
CA ASN A 37 -31.29 1.62 9.15
C ASN A 37 -31.41 1.58 7.62
N GLN A 38 -30.29 1.71 6.94
CA GLN A 38 -30.23 1.65 5.48
C GLN A 38 -29.49 0.39 4.97
N LEU A 39 -29.34 -0.65 5.81
CA LEU A 39 -28.63 -1.86 5.42
C LEU A 39 -29.19 -2.48 4.13
N ASP A 40 -30.50 -2.67 4.04
CA ASP A 40 -31.13 -3.24 2.84
C ASP A 40 -30.95 -2.35 1.60
N ALA A 41 -30.93 -1.02 1.80
CA ALA A 41 -30.66 -0.10 0.71
C ALA A 41 -29.20 -0.21 0.23
N PHE A 42 -28.27 -0.37 1.17
CA PHE A 42 -26.86 -0.62 0.85
C PHE A 42 -26.68 -1.95 0.11
N ILE A 43 -27.31 -3.05 0.56
CA ILE A 43 -27.24 -4.35 -0.13
C ILE A 43 -27.75 -4.24 -1.56
N ARG A 44 -28.93 -3.63 -1.78
CA ARG A 44 -29.44 -3.39 -3.15
C ARG A 44 -28.49 -2.55 -4.00
N PHE A 45 -27.79 -1.59 -3.37
CA PHE A 45 -26.79 -0.79 -4.06
C PHE A 45 -25.60 -1.65 -4.49
N THR A 46 -25.11 -2.55 -3.63
CA THR A 46 -23.99 -3.45 -4.00
C THR A 46 -24.37 -4.41 -5.14
N GLU A 47 -25.64 -4.84 -5.21
CA GLU A 47 -26.14 -5.68 -6.32
C GLU A 47 -26.13 -4.91 -7.66
N ILE A 48 -26.58 -3.65 -7.65
CA ILE A 48 -26.61 -2.80 -8.85
C ILE A 48 -25.19 -2.53 -9.38
N TYR A 49 -24.25 -2.28 -8.46
CA TYR A 49 -22.88 -1.91 -8.78
C TYR A 49 -21.88 -3.08 -8.60
N ARG A 50 -22.36 -4.32 -8.70
CA ARG A 50 -21.54 -5.51 -8.53
C ARG A 50 -20.40 -5.64 -9.54
N ASP A 51 -20.63 -5.19 -10.76
CA ASP A 51 -19.67 -5.28 -11.86
C ASP A 51 -18.76 -4.05 -11.98
N VAL A 52 -18.99 -3.02 -11.18
CA VAL A 52 -18.18 -1.81 -11.08
C VAL A 52 -17.00 -2.05 -10.13
N TYR A 53 -15.88 -1.38 -10.34
CA TYR A 53 -14.74 -1.44 -9.43
C TYR A 53 -14.93 -0.48 -8.26
N TRP A 54 -14.73 -1.01 -7.05
CA TRP A 54 -14.77 -0.27 -5.81
C TRP A 54 -13.35 0.07 -5.38
N VAL A 55 -13.03 1.35 -5.34
CA VAL A 55 -11.70 1.87 -5.05
C VAL A 55 -11.64 2.35 -3.60
N GLY A 56 -10.66 1.91 -2.87
CA GLY A 56 -10.41 2.36 -1.51
C GLY A 56 -8.93 2.44 -1.18
N TYR A 57 -8.61 2.91 0.00
CA TYR A 57 -7.26 2.99 0.54
C TYR A 57 -7.04 1.93 1.60
N ASN A 58 -6.19 0.94 1.35
CA ASN A 58 -6.00 -0.25 2.18
C ASN A 58 -7.28 -1.11 2.34
N ASN A 59 -8.21 -0.96 1.43
CA ASN A 59 -9.54 -1.56 1.50
C ASN A 59 -9.51 -3.09 1.41
N LEU A 60 -8.58 -3.69 0.69
CA LEU A 60 -8.46 -5.16 0.62
C LEU A 60 -8.10 -5.78 1.98
N ARG A 61 -7.49 -5.00 2.87
CA ARG A 61 -7.10 -5.46 4.20
C ARG A 61 -8.19 -5.20 5.25
N PHE A 62 -9.05 -4.20 5.04
CA PHE A 62 -10.05 -3.78 6.03
C PHE A 62 -11.46 -3.64 5.44
N ASP A 63 -11.75 -2.60 4.68
CA ASP A 63 -13.10 -2.25 4.26
C ASP A 63 -13.80 -3.38 3.51
N SER A 64 -13.13 -3.95 2.53
CA SER A 64 -13.69 -5.04 1.73
C SER A 64 -13.98 -6.28 2.55
N GLN A 65 -13.23 -6.54 3.63
CA GLN A 65 -13.45 -7.67 4.52
C GLN A 65 -14.75 -7.50 5.32
N VAL A 66 -14.99 -6.28 5.82
CA VAL A 66 -16.21 -5.95 6.56
C VAL A 66 -17.42 -5.93 5.61
N VAL A 67 -17.30 -5.29 4.47
CA VAL A 67 -18.35 -5.18 3.45
C VAL A 67 -18.74 -6.57 2.93
N GLU A 68 -17.76 -7.41 2.58
CA GLU A 68 -18.02 -8.78 2.12
C GLU A 68 -18.74 -9.62 3.19
N TRP A 69 -18.31 -9.47 4.44
CA TRP A 69 -18.96 -10.16 5.55
C TRP A 69 -20.42 -9.68 5.72
N ILE A 70 -20.70 -8.39 5.57
CA ILE A 70 -22.08 -7.86 5.58
C ILE A 70 -22.90 -8.47 4.44
N ILE A 71 -22.38 -8.45 3.21
CA ILE A 71 -23.05 -9.00 2.03
C ILE A 71 -23.42 -10.47 2.22
N ARG A 72 -22.54 -11.26 2.83
CA ARG A 72 -22.76 -12.71 3.01
C ARG A 72 -23.71 -13.08 4.16
N ASN A 73 -23.88 -12.17 5.11
CA ASN A 73 -24.60 -12.51 6.34
C ASN A 73 -25.90 -11.72 6.56
N HIS A 74 -26.16 -10.66 5.80
CA HIS A 74 -27.29 -9.74 6.05
C HIS A 74 -28.66 -10.44 6.12
N GLU A 75 -28.88 -11.50 5.35
CA GLU A 75 -30.14 -12.26 5.38
C GLU A 75 -30.48 -12.86 6.74
N GLN A 76 -29.47 -13.07 7.60
CA GLN A 76 -29.64 -13.63 8.93
C GLN A 76 -29.98 -12.58 10.00
N TRP A 77 -30.03 -11.30 9.63
CA TRP A 77 -30.11 -10.20 10.58
C TRP A 77 -31.44 -9.46 10.61
N HIS A 78 -32.48 -10.00 9.98
CA HIS A 78 -33.79 -9.37 9.88
C HIS A 78 -34.43 -9.04 11.23
N GLU A 79 -34.10 -9.79 12.29
CA GLU A 79 -34.67 -9.60 13.63
C GLU A 79 -33.82 -8.71 14.53
N LEU A 80 -32.61 -8.29 14.07
CA LEU A 80 -31.72 -7.48 14.86
C LEU A 80 -32.15 -5.99 14.82
N SER A 81 -32.06 -5.34 15.96
CA SER A 81 -32.13 -3.87 16.00
C SER A 81 -30.93 -3.22 15.34
N SER A 82 -31.07 -1.96 14.94
CA SER A 82 -29.95 -1.21 14.32
C SER A 82 -28.71 -1.18 15.20
N LEU A 83 -28.85 -1.04 16.52
CA LEU A 83 -27.72 -1.00 17.45
C LEU A 83 -27.04 -2.38 17.58
N GLU A 84 -27.80 -3.46 17.57
CA GLU A 84 -27.23 -4.83 17.56
C GLU A 84 -26.47 -5.09 16.25
N LEU A 85 -26.97 -4.59 15.12
CA LEU A 85 -26.26 -4.62 13.83
C LEU A 85 -24.95 -3.85 13.90
N CYS A 86 -24.96 -2.61 14.39
CA CYS A 86 -23.73 -1.81 14.53
C CYS A 86 -22.70 -2.51 15.41
N ALA A 87 -23.12 -3.01 16.59
CA ALA A 87 -22.22 -3.72 17.50
C ALA A 87 -21.62 -4.98 16.86
N LYS A 88 -22.40 -5.71 16.07
CA LYS A 88 -21.97 -6.91 15.34
C LYS A 88 -20.95 -6.56 14.25
N ILE A 89 -21.20 -5.49 13.49
CA ILE A 89 -20.29 -4.99 12.46
C ILE A 89 -19.00 -4.46 13.10
N ALA A 90 -19.10 -3.69 14.19
CA ALA A 90 -17.94 -3.19 14.92
C ALA A 90 -17.08 -4.32 15.51
N GLN A 91 -17.70 -5.41 15.99
CA GLN A 91 -16.97 -6.60 16.42
C GLN A 91 -16.19 -7.21 15.25
N LYS A 92 -16.84 -7.40 14.10
CA LYS A 92 -16.19 -7.93 12.90
C LYS A 92 -15.00 -7.05 12.46
N ALA A 93 -15.18 -5.74 12.46
CA ALA A 93 -14.11 -4.79 12.18
C ALA A 93 -12.94 -4.94 13.16
N GLY A 94 -13.23 -5.10 14.45
CA GLY A 94 -12.22 -5.38 15.48
C GLY A 94 -11.44 -6.67 15.21
N ASP A 95 -12.13 -7.75 14.82
CA ASP A 95 -11.49 -9.02 14.47
C ASP A 95 -10.57 -8.86 13.25
N VAL A 96 -11.01 -8.15 12.21
CA VAL A 96 -10.20 -7.85 11.02
C VAL A 96 -8.93 -7.06 11.38
N ILE A 97 -9.05 -6.03 12.23
CA ILE A 97 -7.90 -5.25 12.71
C ILE A 97 -6.95 -6.12 13.54
N HIS A 98 -7.50 -6.95 14.43
CA HIS A 98 -6.69 -7.88 15.23
C HIS A 98 -5.89 -8.81 14.33
N ASP A 99 -6.53 -9.47 13.38
CA ASP A 99 -5.88 -10.38 12.44
C ASP A 99 -4.79 -9.67 11.61
N ALA A 100 -5.08 -8.45 11.16
CA ALA A 100 -4.10 -7.63 10.45
C ALA A 100 -2.85 -7.33 11.30
N ASN A 101 -3.00 -7.04 12.59
CA ASN A 101 -1.89 -6.74 13.50
C ASN A 101 -0.99 -7.97 13.78
N TYR A 102 -1.53 -9.17 13.65
CA TYR A 102 -0.79 -10.43 13.82
C TYR A 102 -0.36 -11.07 12.49
N ASP A 103 -0.38 -10.32 11.39
CA ASP A 103 -0.03 -10.79 10.04
C ASP A 103 -0.86 -12.01 9.58
N VAL A 104 -2.08 -12.17 10.09
CA VAL A 104 -3.01 -13.21 9.64
C VAL A 104 -3.55 -12.82 8.26
N PHE A 105 -3.67 -13.79 7.37
CA PHE A 105 -4.23 -13.54 6.05
C PHE A 105 -5.69 -13.12 6.14
N PRO A 106 -6.16 -12.20 5.27
CA PRO A 106 -7.57 -11.82 5.20
C PRO A 106 -8.48 -13.04 5.04
N GLU A 107 -9.62 -13.02 5.71
CA GLU A 107 -10.61 -14.10 5.65
C GLU A 107 -11.12 -14.30 4.22
N TYR A 108 -11.41 -13.21 3.52
CA TYR A 108 -11.82 -13.24 2.12
C TYR A 108 -10.65 -12.85 1.22
N ARG A 109 -10.20 -13.79 0.40
CA ARG A 109 -9.21 -13.49 -0.62
C ARG A 109 -9.83 -12.61 -1.70
N GLU A 110 -9.00 -11.80 -2.36
CA GLU A 110 -9.44 -10.87 -3.40
C GLU A 110 -10.33 -11.55 -4.46
N GLU A 111 -9.96 -12.75 -4.91
CA GLU A 111 -10.70 -13.52 -5.90
C GLU A 111 -12.05 -14.07 -5.40
N TRP A 112 -12.34 -13.97 -4.12
CA TRP A 112 -13.59 -14.44 -3.49
C TRP A 112 -14.53 -13.31 -3.11
N LEU A 113 -14.12 -12.07 -3.31
CA LEU A 113 -14.94 -10.91 -3.02
C LEU A 113 -16.07 -10.76 -4.03
N THR A 114 -17.26 -10.44 -3.54
CA THR A 114 -18.44 -10.19 -4.36
C THR A 114 -18.29 -8.95 -5.22
N LEU A 115 -17.66 -7.91 -4.68
CA LEU A 115 -17.38 -6.63 -5.34
C LEU A 115 -15.95 -6.60 -5.84
N LYS A 116 -15.75 -6.12 -7.08
CA LYS A 116 -14.41 -5.93 -7.67
C LYS A 116 -13.69 -4.80 -6.96
N GLN A 117 -12.49 -5.05 -6.46
CA GLN A 117 -11.74 -4.10 -5.65
C GLN A 117 -10.52 -3.52 -6.38
N ILE A 118 -10.26 -2.24 -6.16
CA ILE A 118 -8.98 -1.59 -6.45
C ILE A 118 -8.46 -0.99 -5.15
N ASP A 119 -7.27 -1.40 -4.74
CA ASP A 119 -6.60 -0.93 -3.53
C ASP A 119 -5.42 -0.05 -3.89
N ILE A 120 -5.61 1.27 -3.83
CA ILE A 120 -4.57 2.23 -4.23
C ILE A 120 -3.42 2.31 -3.22
N PHE A 121 -3.58 1.81 -2.00
CA PHE A 121 -2.49 1.63 -1.04
C PHE A 121 -1.50 0.56 -1.52
N LYS A 122 -2.00 -0.60 -1.97
CA LYS A 122 -1.18 -1.70 -2.49
C LYS A 122 -0.53 -1.35 -3.82
N ILE A 123 -1.27 -0.74 -4.74
CA ILE A 123 -0.76 -0.30 -6.05
C ILE A 123 0.46 0.59 -5.88
N ASN A 124 0.43 1.53 -4.90
CA ASN A 124 1.51 2.46 -4.63
C ASN A 124 2.57 1.89 -3.66
N HIS A 125 2.50 0.58 -3.34
CA HIS A 125 3.47 -0.14 -2.52
C HIS A 125 3.56 0.33 -1.06
N TYR A 126 2.48 0.86 -0.52
CA TYR A 126 2.40 1.29 0.89
C TYR A 126 2.07 0.14 1.84
N ASP A 127 1.76 -1.05 1.34
CA ASP A 127 1.66 -2.30 2.10
C ASP A 127 3.02 -2.83 2.59
N ASN A 128 4.13 -2.24 2.15
CA ASN A 128 5.46 -2.51 2.68
C ASN A 128 5.63 -1.78 4.03
N LYS A 129 5.96 -2.54 5.09
CA LYS A 129 6.15 -1.99 6.46
C LYS A 129 7.11 -0.80 6.54
N ASN A 130 8.10 -0.72 5.64
CA ASN A 130 9.07 0.38 5.59
C ASN A 130 8.56 1.60 4.80
N ARG A 131 7.43 1.49 4.13
CA ARG A 131 6.85 2.53 3.27
C ARG A 131 5.41 2.86 3.64
N MET A 132 4.90 2.25 4.70
CA MET A 132 3.53 2.43 5.13
C MET A 132 3.22 3.90 5.38
N VAL A 133 2.24 4.40 4.68
CA VAL A 133 1.75 5.78 4.76
C VAL A 133 0.27 5.73 5.12
N SER A 134 -0.16 6.50 6.11
CA SER A 134 -1.59 6.66 6.41
C SER A 134 -2.25 7.59 5.40
N LEU A 135 -3.58 7.48 5.23
CA LEU A 135 -4.33 8.40 4.38
C LEU A 135 -4.14 9.86 4.84
N LYS A 136 -4.13 10.11 6.15
CA LYS A 136 -3.88 11.45 6.73
C LYS A 136 -2.50 12.02 6.37
N ARG A 137 -1.49 11.17 6.31
CA ARG A 137 -0.18 11.59 5.85
C ARG A 137 -0.19 11.95 4.34
N LEU A 138 -0.92 11.20 3.53
CA LEU A 138 -1.09 11.51 2.11
C LEU A 138 -1.88 12.80 1.89
N GLU A 139 -2.93 13.04 2.67
CA GLU A 139 -3.67 14.31 2.63
C GLU A 139 -2.73 15.51 2.83
N PHE A 140 -1.84 15.41 3.83
CA PHE A 140 -0.81 16.42 4.05
C PHE A 140 0.16 16.55 2.87
N GLU A 141 0.61 15.43 2.30
CA GLU A 141 1.54 15.44 1.18
C GLU A 141 0.89 15.87 -0.15
N MET A 142 -0.42 15.78 -0.26
CA MET A 142 -1.22 16.28 -1.39
C MET A 142 -1.64 17.74 -1.22
N ASP A 143 -1.24 18.40 -0.13
CA ASP A 143 -1.64 19.77 0.22
C ASP A 143 -3.18 19.97 0.27
N LEU A 144 -3.90 18.99 0.81
CA LEU A 144 -5.33 19.13 1.00
C LEU A 144 -5.63 20.12 2.14
N GLU A 145 -6.65 20.97 1.97
CA GLU A 145 -6.95 22.05 2.91
C GLU A 145 -7.58 21.53 4.21
N ASP A 146 -8.40 20.48 4.11
CA ASP A 146 -9.19 19.95 5.23
C ASP A 146 -8.64 18.59 5.68
N ILE A 147 -7.61 18.60 6.52
CA ILE A 147 -7.07 17.36 7.11
C ILE A 147 -7.69 17.20 8.50
N GLU A 148 -8.58 16.25 8.64
CA GLU A 148 -9.29 15.97 9.89
C GLU A 148 -8.82 14.66 10.50
N GLU A 149 -8.64 14.63 11.82
CA GLU A 149 -8.50 13.40 12.58
C GLU A 149 -9.88 12.87 12.97
N MET A 150 -10.00 11.55 13.17
CA MET A 150 -11.25 10.93 13.61
C MET A 150 -11.81 11.68 14.84
N PRO A 151 -12.97 12.35 14.73
CA PRO A 151 -13.46 13.21 15.79
C PRO A 151 -13.99 12.42 17.00
N ILE A 152 -14.39 11.17 16.79
CA ILE A 152 -15.04 10.32 17.78
C ILE A 152 -14.29 8.99 17.89
N HIS A 153 -13.97 8.60 19.11
CA HIS A 153 -13.32 7.30 19.33
C HIS A 153 -14.26 6.13 18.97
N HIS A 154 -13.77 5.14 18.24
CA HIS A 154 -14.57 4.00 17.73
C HIS A 154 -15.32 3.19 18.80
N SER A 155 -14.86 3.20 20.06
CA SER A 155 -15.55 2.55 21.18
C SER A 155 -16.62 3.41 21.85
N LYS A 156 -16.90 4.61 21.33
CA LYS A 156 -17.92 5.52 21.88
C LYS A 156 -19.29 4.86 21.82
N THR A 157 -20.04 4.99 22.93
CA THR A 157 -21.44 4.63 23.06
C THR A 157 -22.27 5.87 23.39
N ASN A 158 -23.58 5.79 23.22
CA ASN A 158 -24.52 6.91 23.36
C ASN A 158 -24.16 8.10 22.45
N MET A 159 -23.92 7.80 21.18
CA MET A 159 -23.62 8.82 20.18
C MET A 159 -24.80 9.78 20.01
N THR A 160 -24.49 11.08 20.02
CA THR A 160 -25.47 12.13 19.70
C THR A 160 -25.63 12.26 18.19
N SER A 161 -26.68 12.94 17.73
CA SER A 161 -26.88 13.21 16.30
C SER A 161 -25.80 14.11 15.73
N GLU A 162 -25.24 15.02 16.52
CA GLU A 162 -24.10 15.86 16.15
C GLU A 162 -22.82 15.01 15.96
N GLU A 163 -22.56 14.06 16.85
CA GLU A 163 -21.41 13.15 16.73
C GLU A 163 -21.55 12.23 15.51
N ILE A 164 -22.74 11.76 15.21
CA ILE A 164 -23.01 11.00 13.97
C ILE A 164 -22.74 11.90 12.75
N GLN A 165 -23.18 13.15 12.76
CA GLN A 165 -22.93 14.08 11.66
C GLN A 165 -21.43 14.36 11.47
N LEU A 166 -20.68 14.60 12.56
CA LEU A 166 -19.23 14.76 12.49
C LEU A 166 -18.53 13.54 11.89
N THR A 167 -18.97 12.33 12.24
CA THR A 167 -18.43 11.08 11.65
C THR A 167 -18.75 10.97 10.16
N LYS A 168 -19.94 11.44 9.72
CA LYS A 168 -20.32 11.48 8.30
C LYS A 168 -19.45 12.45 7.51
N ASP A 169 -19.21 13.63 8.08
CA ASP A 169 -18.35 14.64 7.44
C ASP A 169 -16.91 14.11 7.32
N TYR A 170 -16.41 13.45 8.36
CA TYR A 170 -15.13 12.78 8.37
C TYR A 170 -15.03 11.68 7.29
N CYS A 171 -15.96 10.73 7.24
CA CYS A 171 -16.01 9.67 6.23
C CYS A 171 -16.06 10.25 4.80
N ARG A 172 -16.84 11.34 4.61
CA ARG A 172 -16.88 12.03 3.33
C ARG A 172 -15.53 12.61 2.95
N ASN A 173 -14.82 13.21 3.91
CA ASN A 173 -13.48 13.74 3.69
C ASN A 173 -12.51 12.63 3.26
N ASP A 174 -12.51 11.47 3.94
CA ASP A 174 -11.65 10.34 3.61
C ASP A 174 -11.96 9.75 2.22
N VAL A 175 -13.24 9.67 1.83
CA VAL A 175 -13.64 9.28 0.48
C VAL A 175 -13.11 10.28 -0.56
N MET A 176 -13.19 11.59 -0.29
CA MET A 176 -12.69 12.62 -1.22
C MET A 176 -11.17 12.64 -1.29
N ALA A 177 -10.48 12.46 -0.17
CA ALA A 177 -9.02 12.30 -0.14
C ALA A 177 -8.56 11.08 -0.94
N THR A 178 -9.26 9.95 -0.78
CA THR A 178 -9.04 8.73 -1.57
C THR A 178 -9.27 8.99 -3.06
N PHE A 179 -10.27 9.79 -3.43
CA PHE A 179 -10.50 10.16 -4.82
C PHE A 179 -9.37 11.04 -5.39
N GLU A 180 -8.87 12.03 -4.63
CA GLU A 180 -7.73 12.84 -5.06
C GLU A 180 -6.50 11.96 -5.28
N PHE A 181 -6.22 11.01 -4.39
CA PHE A 181 -5.13 10.06 -4.56
C PHE A 181 -5.36 9.09 -5.73
N TYR A 182 -6.61 8.69 -5.99
CA TYR A 182 -6.97 7.92 -7.18
C TYR A 182 -6.62 8.67 -8.47
N LYS A 183 -6.89 9.99 -8.54
CA LYS A 183 -6.50 10.81 -9.70
C LYS A 183 -4.98 10.82 -9.92
N ILE A 184 -4.20 10.91 -8.85
CA ILE A 184 -2.74 10.80 -8.91
C ILE A 184 -2.33 9.41 -9.45
N THR A 185 -2.92 8.34 -8.91
CA THR A 185 -2.65 6.95 -9.31
C THR A 185 -3.01 6.67 -10.78
N THR A 186 -4.02 7.34 -11.32
CA THR A 186 -4.42 7.23 -12.73
C THR A 186 -3.78 8.26 -13.64
N GLY A 187 -2.95 9.16 -13.10
CA GLY A 187 -2.33 10.23 -13.87
C GLY A 187 -3.30 11.33 -14.33
N ASP A 188 -4.53 11.34 -13.80
CA ASP A 188 -5.53 12.40 -14.01
C ASP A 188 -5.29 13.55 -13.02
N THR A 189 -4.13 14.17 -13.12
CA THR A 189 -3.68 15.24 -12.24
C THR A 189 -2.88 16.28 -13.01
N ASN A 190 -2.84 17.50 -12.48
CA ASN A 190 -1.99 18.56 -13.01
C ASN A 190 -0.55 18.49 -12.49
N HIS A 191 -0.26 17.62 -11.51
CA HIS A 191 1.08 17.49 -10.95
C HIS A 191 2.06 16.95 -12.00
N PRO A 192 3.19 17.64 -12.29
CA PRO A 192 4.07 17.30 -13.43
C PRO A 192 4.64 15.88 -13.38
N LEU A 193 4.92 15.35 -12.18
CA LEU A 193 5.50 14.02 -11.99
C LEU A 193 4.52 12.86 -12.23
N TYR A 194 3.22 13.10 -12.07
CA TYR A 194 2.22 12.04 -12.11
C TYR A 194 1.31 12.13 -13.32
N LYS A 195 1.29 13.27 -14.03
CA LYS A 195 0.43 13.50 -15.17
C LYS A 195 0.64 12.45 -16.27
N GLY A 196 -0.43 11.77 -16.63
CA GLY A 196 -0.43 10.74 -17.68
C GLY A 196 0.17 9.41 -17.28
N ASN A 197 0.65 9.24 -16.04
CA ASN A 197 1.19 7.98 -15.53
C ASN A 197 0.07 7.12 -14.92
N ASN A 198 -0.71 6.44 -15.76
CA ASN A 198 -1.85 5.63 -15.31
C ASN A 198 -1.41 4.24 -14.86
N GLN A 199 -1.28 4.06 -13.54
CA GLN A 199 -0.88 2.80 -12.93
C GLN A 199 -1.91 1.67 -13.09
N ILE A 200 -3.19 2.01 -13.19
CA ILE A 200 -4.27 1.04 -13.39
C ILE A 200 -4.26 0.55 -14.84
N ALA A 201 -4.16 1.44 -15.81
CA ALA A 201 -4.04 1.07 -17.22
C ALA A 201 -2.81 0.20 -17.48
N LEU A 202 -1.64 0.56 -16.90
CA LEU A 202 -0.43 -0.25 -17.00
C LEU A 202 -0.66 -1.70 -16.52
N ARG A 203 -1.39 -1.89 -15.43
CA ARG A 203 -1.69 -3.23 -14.90
C ARG A 203 -2.68 -4.00 -15.75
N GLN A 204 -3.60 -3.32 -16.43
CA GLN A 204 -4.48 -3.91 -17.41
C GLN A 204 -3.71 -4.36 -18.66
N ASP A 205 -2.83 -3.51 -19.18
CA ASP A 205 -1.97 -3.86 -20.33
C ASP A 205 -1.09 -5.09 -20.00
N ILE A 206 -0.51 -5.14 -18.80
CA ILE A 206 0.26 -6.29 -18.31
C ILE A 206 -0.61 -7.56 -18.23
N PHE A 207 -1.84 -7.43 -17.77
CA PHE A 207 -2.76 -8.57 -17.75
C PHE A 207 -3.12 -9.04 -19.17
N GLU A 208 -3.40 -8.13 -20.08
CA GLU A 208 -3.74 -8.46 -21.47
C GLU A 208 -2.57 -9.10 -22.22
N GLU A 209 -1.36 -8.57 -22.04
CA GLU A 209 -0.17 -9.09 -22.74
C GLU A 209 0.39 -10.36 -22.09
N PHE A 210 0.46 -10.40 -20.78
CA PHE A 210 1.16 -11.48 -20.05
C PHE A 210 0.24 -12.39 -19.24
N ALA A 211 -1.08 -12.17 -19.20
CA ALA A 211 -2.03 -12.92 -18.38
C ALA A 211 -1.60 -13.02 -16.89
N ILE A 212 -1.06 -11.92 -16.35
CA ILE A 212 -0.71 -11.79 -14.93
C ILE A 212 -1.79 -10.95 -14.26
N PRO A 213 -2.61 -11.51 -13.33
CA PRO A 213 -3.69 -10.78 -12.65
C PRO A 213 -3.10 -9.84 -11.59
N CYS A 214 -2.57 -8.69 -12.04
CA CYS A 214 -1.76 -7.80 -11.23
C CYS A 214 -2.43 -6.48 -10.83
N LEU A 215 -3.75 -6.36 -10.95
CA LEU A 215 -4.47 -5.10 -10.74
C LEU A 215 -4.13 -4.44 -9.39
N ASN A 216 -4.05 -5.23 -8.32
CA ASN A 216 -3.72 -4.78 -6.98
C ASN A 216 -2.27 -5.15 -6.57
N TYR A 217 -1.37 -5.37 -7.51
CA TYR A 217 0.03 -5.66 -7.21
C TYR A 217 0.85 -4.36 -7.19
N SER A 218 1.81 -4.29 -6.27
CA SER A 218 2.88 -3.29 -6.34
C SER A 218 3.80 -3.57 -7.54
N ASP A 219 4.55 -2.57 -7.98
CA ASP A 219 5.51 -2.72 -9.09
C ASP A 219 6.55 -3.82 -8.81
N SER A 220 7.01 -3.91 -7.56
CA SER A 220 7.92 -4.99 -7.13
C SER A 220 7.29 -6.37 -7.28
N LYS A 221 6.02 -6.51 -6.93
CA LYS A 221 5.29 -7.77 -7.05
C LYS A 221 5.03 -8.14 -8.52
N ILE A 222 4.74 -7.16 -9.37
CA ILE A 222 4.61 -7.37 -10.81
C ILE A 222 5.92 -7.91 -11.39
N GLY A 223 7.05 -7.26 -11.05
CA GLY A 223 8.37 -7.71 -11.50
C GLY A 223 8.69 -9.12 -11.06
N ASP A 224 8.40 -9.49 -9.80
CA ASP A 224 8.57 -10.85 -9.28
C ASP A 224 7.75 -11.89 -10.09
N GLU A 225 6.47 -11.63 -10.32
CA GLU A 225 5.59 -12.54 -11.05
C GLU A 225 5.98 -12.64 -12.54
N MET A 226 6.44 -11.56 -13.16
CA MET A 226 6.94 -11.59 -14.54
C MET A 226 8.20 -12.43 -14.65
N ILE A 227 9.20 -12.17 -13.80
CA ILE A 227 10.46 -12.96 -13.78
C ILE A 227 10.16 -14.43 -13.55
N LYS A 228 9.33 -14.73 -12.58
CA LYS A 228 8.90 -16.09 -12.25
C LYS A 228 8.22 -16.79 -13.42
N LYS A 229 7.31 -16.11 -14.11
CA LYS A 229 6.62 -16.63 -15.29
C LYS A 229 7.60 -16.98 -16.40
N PHE A 230 8.46 -16.04 -16.79
CA PHE A 230 9.42 -16.27 -17.87
C PHE A 230 10.46 -17.33 -17.51
N TYR A 231 10.95 -17.36 -16.28
CA TYR A 231 11.85 -18.38 -15.80
C TYR A 231 11.21 -19.79 -15.86
N CYS A 232 9.96 -19.90 -15.42
CA CYS A 232 9.23 -21.18 -15.49
C CYS A 232 9.03 -21.65 -16.92
N GLN A 233 8.68 -20.74 -17.83
CA GLN A 233 8.53 -21.05 -19.25
C GLN A 233 9.85 -21.53 -19.87
N GLU A 234 10.95 -20.81 -19.63
CA GLU A 234 12.29 -21.16 -20.14
C GLU A 234 12.77 -22.51 -19.61
N LYS A 235 12.49 -22.83 -18.35
CA LYS A 235 12.92 -24.09 -17.70
C LYS A 235 11.93 -25.23 -17.85
N GLY A 236 10.73 -25.01 -18.39
CA GLY A 236 9.69 -26.04 -18.49
C GLY A 236 9.24 -26.58 -17.13
N ILE A 237 9.18 -25.73 -16.09
CA ILE A 237 8.81 -26.08 -14.72
C ILE A 237 7.58 -25.29 -14.26
N LEU A 238 6.91 -25.76 -13.19
CA LEU A 238 5.79 -25.06 -12.60
C LEU A 238 6.28 -23.99 -11.58
N PRO A 239 5.54 -22.88 -11.37
CA PRO A 239 5.86 -21.88 -10.36
C PRO A 239 6.02 -22.47 -8.95
N THR A 240 5.24 -23.51 -8.61
CA THR A 240 5.34 -24.25 -7.34
C THR A 240 6.67 -24.96 -7.14
N ASP A 241 7.40 -25.28 -8.22
CA ASP A 241 8.69 -25.94 -8.14
C ASP A 241 9.82 -24.99 -7.73
N ILE A 242 9.67 -23.68 -7.98
CA ILE A 242 10.61 -22.64 -7.56
C ILE A 242 10.59 -22.51 -6.04
N ILE A 243 9.41 -22.45 -5.44
CA ILE A 243 9.23 -22.26 -4.00
C ILE A 243 9.88 -23.37 -3.18
N LYS A 244 9.93 -24.58 -3.74
CA LYS A 244 10.51 -25.76 -3.09
C LYS A 244 12.04 -25.86 -3.18
N LYS A 245 12.68 -25.07 -4.04
CA LYS A 245 14.12 -25.14 -4.35
C LYS A 245 14.92 -23.95 -3.79
N GLY A 246 14.59 -23.47 -2.62
CA GLY A 246 15.36 -22.42 -1.96
C GLY A 246 16.83 -22.80 -1.84
N THR A 247 17.75 -21.96 -2.34
CA THR A 247 19.20 -22.17 -2.18
C THR A 247 19.62 -21.59 -0.83
N PHE A 248 20.04 -22.45 0.06
CA PHE A 248 20.56 -22.05 1.38
C PHE A 248 22.06 -21.87 1.32
N ARG A 249 22.55 -20.65 1.57
CA ARG A 249 23.99 -20.38 1.75
C ARG A 249 24.26 -20.08 3.23
N LYS A 250 25.13 -20.85 3.84
CA LYS A 250 25.52 -20.60 5.24
C LYS A 250 26.29 -19.28 5.38
N GLU A 251 27.12 -18.98 4.41
CA GLU A 251 28.06 -17.86 4.42
C GLU A 251 28.31 -17.41 2.99
N VAL A 252 28.40 -16.09 2.78
CA VAL A 252 28.76 -15.48 1.50
C VAL A 252 29.99 -14.60 1.71
N PRO A 253 31.14 -14.91 1.06
CA PRO A 253 32.29 -14.01 1.08
C PRO A 253 31.97 -12.72 0.33
N VAL A 254 32.13 -11.57 0.96
CA VAL A 254 31.81 -10.26 0.35
C VAL A 254 32.61 -10.01 -0.94
N LYS A 255 33.85 -10.52 -1.00
CA LYS A 255 34.69 -10.42 -2.23
C LYS A 255 34.02 -11.04 -3.47
N ASP A 256 33.16 -12.05 -3.29
CA ASP A 256 32.48 -12.73 -4.40
C ASP A 256 31.25 -11.98 -4.87
N CYS A 257 30.82 -10.95 -4.12
CA CYS A 257 29.69 -10.06 -4.44
C CYS A 257 30.14 -8.74 -5.06
N ILE A 258 31.44 -8.46 -5.09
CA ILE A 258 31.97 -7.19 -5.60
C ILE A 258 32.54 -7.43 -6.99
N ALA A 259 32.05 -6.67 -7.98
CA ALA A 259 32.54 -6.75 -9.34
C ALA A 259 34.04 -6.45 -9.42
N HIS A 260 34.75 -7.17 -10.28
CA HIS A 260 36.21 -7.11 -10.39
C HIS A 260 36.77 -5.73 -10.80
N TYR A 261 35.93 -4.91 -11.44
CA TYR A 261 36.33 -3.56 -11.90
C TYR A 261 36.15 -2.48 -10.82
N VAL A 262 35.58 -2.81 -9.65
CA VAL A 262 35.44 -1.85 -8.56
C VAL A 262 36.78 -1.54 -7.95
N THR A 263 37.19 -0.30 -8.06
CA THR A 263 38.44 0.21 -7.51
C THR A 263 38.23 1.63 -6.93
N PHE A 264 39.06 2.01 -5.99
CA PHE A 264 39.02 3.35 -5.39
C PHE A 264 40.37 4.04 -5.55
N GLN A 265 40.36 5.35 -5.76
CA GLN A 265 41.60 6.15 -5.96
C GLN A 265 42.11 6.74 -4.65
N THR A 266 41.20 6.99 -3.68
CA THR A 266 41.60 7.58 -2.38
C THR A 266 42.08 6.50 -1.41
N PRO A 267 43.13 6.74 -0.63
CA PRO A 267 43.67 5.77 0.31
C PRO A 267 42.62 5.28 1.33
N GLU A 268 41.78 6.17 1.85
CA GLU A 268 40.76 5.87 2.85
C GLU A 268 39.71 4.89 2.31
N LEU A 269 39.23 5.14 1.10
CA LEU A 269 38.25 4.26 0.45
C LEU A 269 38.89 2.92 0.04
N GLN A 270 40.16 2.93 -0.38
CA GLN A 270 40.89 1.71 -0.72
C GLN A 270 41.14 0.83 0.52
N GLU A 271 41.44 1.43 1.67
CA GLU A 271 41.59 0.71 2.93
C GLU A 271 40.25 0.09 3.36
N PHE A 272 39.18 0.88 3.33
CA PHE A 272 37.81 0.41 3.59
C PHE A 272 37.44 -0.77 2.67
N TYR A 273 37.63 -0.63 1.37
CA TYR A 273 37.39 -1.67 0.38
C TYR A 273 38.16 -2.97 0.70
N THR A 274 39.43 -2.83 1.05
CA THR A 274 40.28 -3.97 1.38
C THR A 274 39.78 -4.69 2.66
N ARG A 275 39.27 -3.94 3.63
CA ARG A 275 38.67 -4.47 4.86
C ARG A 275 37.38 -5.21 4.58
N VAL A 276 36.47 -4.58 3.83
CA VAL A 276 35.14 -5.14 3.50
C VAL A 276 35.27 -6.42 2.67
N ARG A 277 36.18 -6.49 1.74
CA ARG A 277 36.42 -7.72 0.94
C ARG A 277 36.83 -8.94 1.74
N LYS A 278 37.34 -8.77 2.95
CA LYS A 278 37.73 -9.90 3.82
C LYS A 278 36.55 -10.47 4.61
N LEU A 279 35.42 -9.81 4.60
CA LEU A 279 34.24 -10.21 5.35
C LEU A 279 33.55 -11.40 4.71
N LYS A 280 32.90 -12.17 5.58
CA LYS A 280 31.99 -13.25 5.22
C LYS A 280 30.70 -13.03 5.99
N LEU A 281 29.60 -13.03 5.27
CA LEU A 281 28.29 -12.71 5.82
C LEU A 281 27.43 -13.97 5.91
N GLY A 282 27.00 -14.31 7.10
CA GLY A 282 25.97 -15.31 7.37
C GLY A 282 24.56 -14.76 7.21
N LEU A 283 23.57 -15.66 7.21
CA LEU A 283 22.17 -15.29 7.01
C LEU A 283 21.64 -14.33 8.09
N GLN A 284 22.08 -14.51 9.33
CA GLN A 284 21.61 -13.77 10.51
C GLN A 284 22.61 -12.72 11.03
N ASP A 285 23.75 -12.54 10.35
CA ASP A 285 24.73 -11.58 10.81
C ASP A 285 24.20 -10.15 10.62
N ASP A 286 24.13 -9.41 11.71
CA ASP A 286 24.00 -7.96 11.67
C ASP A 286 25.37 -7.38 11.35
N PHE A 287 25.49 -6.92 10.12
CA PHE A 287 26.72 -6.36 9.60
C PHE A 287 26.54 -4.86 9.36
N LYS A 288 27.39 -4.07 9.97
CA LYS A 288 27.52 -2.64 9.76
C LYS A 288 28.98 -2.23 9.83
N GLU A 289 29.52 -1.67 8.76
CA GLU A 289 30.84 -1.06 8.71
C GLU A 289 30.67 0.43 8.40
N GLU A 290 31.34 1.29 9.19
CA GLU A 290 31.29 2.74 9.02
C GLU A 290 32.58 3.27 8.40
N ILE A 291 32.43 4.27 7.56
CA ILE A 291 33.53 5.06 7.01
C ILE A 291 33.20 6.54 7.11
N HIS A 292 34.19 7.30 7.62
CA HIS A 292 34.17 8.76 7.56
C HIS A 292 34.94 9.20 6.33
N PHE A 293 34.25 9.91 5.42
CA PHE A 293 34.86 10.39 4.19
C PHE A 293 34.41 11.83 3.94
N TYR A 294 35.38 12.75 3.94
CA TYR A 294 35.14 14.17 4.09
C TYR A 294 34.28 14.46 5.34
N ASP A 295 33.26 15.32 5.23
CA ASP A 295 32.36 15.68 6.32
C ASP A 295 31.17 14.72 6.50
N ASN A 296 31.19 13.58 5.80
CA ASN A 296 30.09 12.63 5.80
C ASN A 296 30.45 11.31 6.49
N VAL A 297 29.45 10.73 7.10
CA VAL A 297 29.50 9.37 7.64
C VAL A 297 28.70 8.46 6.69
N TYR A 298 29.33 7.38 6.28
CA TYR A 298 28.69 6.35 5.47
C TYR A 298 28.66 5.04 6.24
N SER A 299 27.54 4.33 6.19
CA SER A 299 27.44 2.97 6.69
C SER A 299 27.23 1.98 5.54
N PHE A 300 28.00 0.93 5.56
CA PHE A 300 27.87 -0.20 4.67
C PHE A 300 27.20 -1.36 5.43
N MET A 301 26.05 -1.79 4.93
CA MET A 301 25.21 -2.82 5.52
C MET A 301 24.79 -3.84 4.45
N LYS A 302 24.06 -4.91 4.83
CA LYS A 302 23.50 -5.88 3.87
C LYS A 302 22.61 -5.23 2.80
N GLY A 303 21.93 -4.13 3.12
CA GLY A 303 21.06 -3.41 2.19
C GLY A 303 21.78 -2.44 1.24
N GLY A 304 23.07 -2.16 1.47
CA GLY A 304 23.84 -1.24 0.64
C GLY A 304 24.69 -0.26 1.45
N LEU A 305 25.17 0.79 0.77
CA LEU A 305 25.92 1.90 1.34
C LEU A 305 24.98 3.10 1.52
N HIS A 306 24.92 3.62 2.74
CA HIS A 306 24.03 4.72 3.11
C HIS A 306 24.81 5.84 3.81
N THR A 307 24.34 7.09 3.67
CA THR A 307 24.80 8.21 4.50
C THR A 307 24.06 8.21 5.84
N GLU A 308 24.80 8.44 6.94
CA GLU A 308 24.24 8.52 8.30
C GLU A 308 24.51 9.89 8.92
N ASN A 309 24.45 10.92 8.14
CA ASN A 309 24.63 12.28 8.63
C ASN A 309 23.46 12.71 9.53
N LYS A 310 23.74 13.59 10.48
CA LYS A 310 22.65 14.22 11.24
C LYS A 310 21.73 14.99 10.30
N PRO A 311 20.42 14.99 10.56
CA PRO A 311 19.48 15.79 9.79
C PRO A 311 19.94 17.25 9.71
N LYS A 312 19.97 17.78 8.49
CA LYS A 312 20.41 19.15 8.21
C LYS A 312 19.62 19.69 7.03
N VAL A 313 19.30 20.97 7.08
CA VAL A 313 18.76 21.70 5.93
C VAL A 313 19.91 22.22 5.11
N PHE A 314 19.86 21.99 3.80
CA PHE A 314 20.76 22.57 2.82
C PHE A 314 19.95 23.49 1.93
N GLU A 315 20.43 24.68 1.72
CA GLU A 315 19.83 25.67 0.83
C GLU A 315 20.82 26.00 -0.28
N ALA A 316 20.33 26.04 -1.52
CA ALA A 316 21.11 26.50 -2.64
C ALA A 316 21.28 28.04 -2.57
N ASP A 317 22.42 28.53 -2.97
CA ASP A 317 22.71 29.97 -3.05
C ASP A 317 23.35 30.33 -4.42
N GLU A 318 23.88 31.52 -4.57
CA GLU A 318 24.46 31.97 -5.85
C GLU A 318 25.71 31.18 -6.27
N ASP A 319 26.41 30.59 -5.30
CA ASP A 319 27.67 29.86 -5.50
C ASP A 319 27.48 28.31 -5.38
N HIS A 320 26.34 27.84 -4.87
CA HIS A 320 26.11 26.41 -4.58
C HIS A 320 24.81 25.89 -5.18
N LEU A 321 24.91 24.77 -5.86
CA LEU A 321 23.75 24.01 -6.38
C LEU A 321 23.52 22.76 -5.55
N ILE A 322 22.25 22.45 -5.29
CA ILE A 322 21.84 21.14 -4.78
C ILE A 322 21.43 20.32 -5.98
N ILE A 323 22.08 19.18 -6.19
CA ILE A 323 21.80 18.27 -7.29
C ILE A 323 21.47 16.91 -6.72
N ASP A 324 20.32 16.36 -7.11
CA ASP A 324 19.94 14.98 -6.85
C ASP A 324 20.30 14.11 -8.07
N TRP A 325 21.10 13.06 -7.85
CA TRP A 325 21.50 12.13 -8.87
C TRP A 325 20.98 10.73 -8.55
N ASP A 326 20.21 10.16 -9.46
CA ASP A 326 19.77 8.79 -9.40
C ASP A 326 20.23 7.98 -10.62
N VAL A 327 20.54 6.70 -10.41
CA VAL A 327 20.91 5.78 -11.49
C VAL A 327 19.69 4.99 -11.90
N SER A 328 19.14 5.27 -13.06
CA SER A 328 17.99 4.58 -13.60
C SER A 328 18.23 3.06 -13.66
N SER A 329 17.30 2.31 -13.07
CA SER A 329 17.35 0.83 -13.04
C SER A 329 18.66 0.26 -12.48
N TYR A 330 19.24 0.86 -11.44
CA TYR A 330 20.56 0.52 -10.93
C TYR A 330 20.78 -0.96 -10.64
N TYR A 331 19.89 -1.60 -9.86
CA TYR A 331 19.99 -3.03 -9.56
C TYR A 331 19.83 -3.92 -10.80
N PRO A 332 18.82 -3.74 -11.66
CA PRO A 332 18.73 -4.46 -12.92
C PRO A 332 19.96 -4.31 -13.80
N ALA A 333 20.50 -3.09 -13.90
CA ALA A 333 21.71 -2.83 -14.68
C ALA A 333 22.93 -3.59 -14.14
N ILE A 334 23.11 -3.67 -12.82
CA ILE A 334 24.16 -4.47 -12.18
C ILE A 334 23.99 -5.96 -12.51
N ILE A 335 22.79 -6.49 -12.40
CA ILE A 335 22.51 -7.93 -12.64
C ILE A 335 22.79 -8.30 -14.09
N ILE A 336 22.42 -7.45 -15.04
CA ILE A 336 22.59 -7.73 -16.48
C ILE A 336 24.06 -7.61 -16.91
N ASN A 337 24.82 -6.69 -16.31
CA ASN A 337 26.18 -6.37 -16.76
C ASN A 337 27.30 -7.05 -15.94
N ASN A 338 26.96 -7.88 -14.96
CA ASN A 338 27.88 -8.70 -14.17
C ASN A 338 27.59 -10.18 -14.30
#